data_af6b76a807711b01bb608e5eecebf574
#
_entry.id   af6b76a807711b01bb608e5eecebf574
#
_cell.length_a   1.000
_cell.length_b   1.000
_cell.length_c   1.000
_cell.angle_alpha   90.00
_cell.angle_beta   90.00
_cell.angle_gamma   90.00
#
_symmetry.space_group_name_H-M   'P 1'
#
loop_
_entity.id
_entity.type
_entity.pdbx_description
1 polymer ?
#
loop_
_entity_poly.entity_id
_entity_poly.type
_entity_poly.pdbx_seq_one_letter_code
_entity_poly.pdbx_strand_id
1 'polypeptide(L)'
;MKSKRDKRNYIIIGLCLILVVMGVGYAAFSSLLTINGTASITNSWCVGFDNTKTTAYTARAGIEGETTPTGTMSYSDTACETNYVPNASLTANFKQPGDEIEYTLTIKNKSSVTAAIKSILVGEDSLTADTTITKGNVQFIIHMPESSTLASNEETTMKVVAKFQNNIDIEGPYTGETQTISVGINVEQDDGNGGMEFIDGVTFDENTFPLASSGDGLYYDSNAGEYYYRGANPDNYIEFNNEVWRIMSINSSGNLKIIKDERIDLTGYSGVNTSNSLQGRFDATGATGRRTSGYCSKTFAQQYGCNAWAAMSSFANTGTGNNYSSGQVTEDAELNTYLNSTYKNSLSDLRYVQTGMKWNVGHAGVYSDTLTVSQLEDMEKTYTWKGDVALATKSAYIRAHGNTDCSNAKYLFDNYQNDTCKTTNYLYKSSYWYWLLSPSSTSAGNEFNASSGVVGINYASNQYGSVRPVLYLKSNIKLSGNGGQSSEDMYKIVR
;
A
#
# COMPACT_ATOMS: atom_id res chain seq x y z
N MET A 1 -55.34 5.89 -58.58
CA MET A 1 -54.00 6.19 -58.11
C MET A 1 -54.08 6.59 -56.60
N LYS A 2 -53.89 5.69 -55.68
CA LYS A 2 -53.74 6.04 -54.28
C LYS A 2 -52.28 6.59 -54.05
N SER A 3 -52.26 7.81 -53.61
CA SER A 3 -51.12 8.69 -53.53
C SER A 3 -49.94 8.05 -52.69
N LYS A 4 -48.69 8.16 -53.17
CA LYS A 4 -47.47 7.85 -52.43
C LYS A 4 -47.40 8.58 -51.06
N ARG A 5 -48.21 9.59 -50.88
CA ARG A 5 -48.33 10.43 -49.69
C ARG A 5 -48.99 9.66 -48.53
N ASP A 6 -49.99 8.81 -48.82
CA ASP A 6 -50.71 8.06 -47.79
C ASP A 6 -49.82 6.97 -47.17
N LYS A 7 -49.00 6.26 -47.97
CA LYS A 7 -48.08 5.26 -47.46
C LYS A 7 -47.00 5.84 -46.52
N ARG A 8 -46.53 7.04 -46.80
CA ARG A 8 -45.54 7.74 -45.95
C ARG A 8 -46.16 8.15 -44.61
N ASN A 9 -47.42 8.58 -44.62
CA ASN A 9 -48.10 8.94 -43.39
C ASN A 9 -48.37 7.71 -42.48
N TYR A 10 -48.71 6.55 -43.06
CA TYR A 10 -48.87 5.32 -42.31
C TYR A 10 -47.54 4.83 -41.71
N ILE A 11 -46.41 5.00 -42.42
CA ILE A 11 -45.07 4.66 -41.88
C ILE A 11 -44.71 5.60 -40.71
N ILE A 12 -44.99 6.90 -40.84
CA ILE A 12 -44.74 7.88 -39.76
C ILE A 12 -45.60 7.59 -38.54
N ILE A 13 -46.89 7.29 -38.74
CA ILE A 13 -47.80 6.93 -37.65
C ILE A 13 -47.32 5.64 -36.97
N GLY A 14 -46.87 4.63 -37.72
CA GLY A 14 -46.33 3.39 -37.19
C GLY A 14 -45.04 3.61 -36.37
N LEU A 15 -44.12 4.46 -36.86
CA LEU A 15 -42.91 4.83 -36.12
C LEU A 15 -43.21 5.61 -34.82
N CYS A 16 -44.16 6.53 -34.87
CA CYS A 16 -44.59 7.26 -33.66
C CYS A 16 -45.22 6.31 -32.63
N LEU A 17 -46.04 5.33 -33.07
CA LEU A 17 -46.60 4.33 -32.20
C LEU A 17 -45.53 3.44 -31.55
N ILE A 18 -44.51 3.02 -32.30
CA ILE A 18 -43.38 2.25 -31.77
C ILE A 18 -42.61 3.08 -30.73
N LEU A 19 -42.36 4.37 -30.98
CA LEU A 19 -41.67 5.26 -30.02
C LEU A 19 -42.50 5.46 -28.74
N VAL A 20 -43.80 5.58 -28.84
CA VAL A 20 -44.70 5.68 -27.67
C VAL A 20 -44.69 4.37 -26.87
N VAL A 21 -44.76 3.21 -27.55
CA VAL A 21 -44.71 1.90 -26.89
C VAL A 21 -43.37 1.67 -26.22
N MET A 22 -42.25 2.07 -26.88
CA MET A 22 -40.94 2.00 -26.26
C MET A 22 -40.78 2.96 -25.05
N GLY A 23 -41.32 4.17 -25.16
CA GLY A 23 -41.32 5.15 -24.06
C GLY A 23 -42.15 4.69 -22.87
N VAL A 24 -43.33 4.14 -23.10
CA VAL A 24 -44.19 3.58 -22.04
C VAL A 24 -43.57 2.29 -21.48
N GLY A 25 -42.99 1.45 -22.35
CA GLY A 25 -42.29 0.24 -21.93
C GLY A 25 -41.06 0.56 -21.05
N TYR A 26 -40.29 1.58 -21.42
CA TYR A 26 -39.15 2.04 -20.62
C TYR A 26 -39.58 2.66 -19.28
N ALA A 27 -40.63 3.47 -19.28
CA ALA A 27 -41.18 4.04 -18.06
C ALA A 27 -41.80 2.97 -17.15
N ALA A 28 -42.49 1.97 -17.71
CA ALA A 28 -43.02 0.84 -16.96
C ALA A 28 -41.90 -0.08 -16.41
N PHE A 29 -40.83 -0.28 -17.19
CA PHE A 29 -39.65 -1.06 -16.74
C PHE A 29 -38.86 -0.33 -15.66
N SER A 30 -38.73 0.99 -15.75
CA SER A 30 -38.05 1.80 -14.70
C SER A 30 -38.88 1.93 -13.43
N SER A 31 -40.20 1.79 -13.48
CA SER A 31 -41.08 1.83 -12.31
C SER A 31 -41.32 0.45 -11.66
N LEU A 32 -40.96 -0.64 -12.34
CA LEU A 32 -41.22 -2.01 -11.87
C LEU A 32 -39.97 -2.67 -11.25
N LEU A 33 -38.84 -1.95 -11.10
CA LEU A 33 -37.74 -2.38 -10.25
C LEU A 33 -37.86 -1.78 -8.84
N THR A 34 -39.08 -1.77 -8.29
CA THR A 34 -39.25 -1.75 -6.85
C THR A 34 -39.02 -3.17 -6.39
N ILE A 35 -37.73 -3.49 -6.08
CA ILE A 35 -37.41 -4.69 -5.31
C ILE A 35 -37.98 -4.44 -3.92
N ASN A 36 -39.24 -4.88 -3.69
CA ASN A 36 -39.77 -5.09 -2.35
C ASN A 36 -39.17 -6.35 -1.75
N GLY A 37 -37.81 -6.40 -1.77
CA GLY A 37 -37.04 -7.23 -0.89
C GLY A 37 -36.72 -6.34 0.28
N THR A 38 -37.30 -6.57 1.44
CA THR A 38 -36.64 -6.25 2.68
C THR A 38 -35.36 -7.11 2.74
N ALA A 39 -34.30 -6.68 2.06
CA ALA A 39 -32.98 -7.09 2.39
C ALA A 39 -32.73 -6.45 3.76
N SER A 40 -33.03 -7.17 4.81
CA SER A 40 -32.48 -6.94 6.11
C SER A 40 -30.97 -7.20 5.94
N ILE A 41 -30.24 -6.18 5.54
CA ILE A 41 -28.80 -6.17 5.66
C ILE A 41 -28.56 -6.06 7.16
N THR A 42 -28.49 -7.20 7.83
CA THR A 42 -27.94 -7.32 9.18
C THR A 42 -26.42 -7.21 9.07
N ASN A 43 -25.92 -6.15 8.49
CA ASN A 43 -24.53 -5.75 8.66
C ASN A 43 -24.49 -5.00 9.99
N SER A 44 -24.06 -5.67 11.02
CA SER A 44 -23.67 -5.00 12.24
C SER A 44 -22.42 -4.18 11.95
N TRP A 45 -22.61 -2.89 11.64
CA TRP A 45 -21.49 -1.95 11.56
C TRP A 45 -20.94 -1.74 12.95
N CYS A 46 -19.70 -2.16 13.19
CA CYS A 46 -19.04 -2.01 14.47
C CYS A 46 -17.53 -1.88 14.28
N VAL A 47 -17.03 -0.69 14.51
CA VAL A 47 -15.59 -0.38 14.63
C VAL A 47 -15.40 0.42 15.89
N GLY A 48 -14.50 0.00 16.76
CA GLY A 48 -14.36 0.66 18.05
C GLY A 48 -13.07 0.32 18.79
N PHE A 49 -12.79 1.06 19.82
CA PHE A 49 -11.75 0.74 20.78
C PHE A 49 -12.14 -0.51 21.59
N ASP A 50 -11.17 -1.41 21.77
CA ASP A 50 -11.33 -2.60 22.63
C ASP A 50 -11.32 -2.17 24.09
N ASN A 51 -12.49 -2.11 24.72
CA ASN A 51 -12.67 -1.68 26.11
C ASN A 51 -12.18 -2.69 27.16
N THR A 52 -11.73 -3.87 26.75
CA THR A 52 -11.10 -4.85 27.64
C THR A 52 -9.65 -4.49 27.97
N LYS A 53 -9.04 -3.55 27.23
CA LYS A 53 -7.64 -3.14 27.36
C LYS A 53 -7.45 -1.94 28.31
N THR A 54 -8.04 -1.97 29.51
CA THR A 54 -8.06 -0.85 30.47
C THR A 54 -6.72 -0.55 31.13
N THR A 55 -5.72 -1.42 31.00
CA THR A 55 -4.39 -1.29 31.61
C THR A 55 -3.25 -1.25 30.59
N ALA A 56 -3.57 -1.00 29.31
CA ALA A 56 -2.58 -0.94 28.25
C ALA A 56 -1.84 0.41 28.22
N TYR A 57 -1.08 0.71 29.29
CA TYR A 57 -0.20 1.87 29.33
C TYR A 57 1.14 1.53 29.99
N THR A 58 2.17 2.29 29.65
CA THR A 58 3.47 2.31 30.34
C THR A 58 3.72 3.67 30.95
N ALA A 59 4.40 3.71 32.09
CA ALA A 59 4.66 4.96 32.80
C ALA A 59 6.15 5.06 33.15
N ARG A 60 6.70 6.27 33.04
CA ARG A 60 8.10 6.57 33.35
C ARG A 60 8.18 7.83 34.23
N ALA A 61 8.91 7.74 35.32
CA ALA A 61 9.23 8.89 36.15
C ALA A 61 10.18 9.85 35.43
N GLY A 62 9.97 11.14 35.55
CA GLY A 62 10.84 12.17 34.98
C GLY A 62 12.22 12.23 35.67
N ILE A 63 12.30 11.78 36.94
CA ILE A 63 13.53 11.68 37.71
C ILE A 63 13.74 10.21 38.09
N GLU A 64 14.91 9.67 37.78
CA GLU A 64 15.25 8.28 38.07
C GLU A 64 15.22 8.00 39.59
N GLY A 65 14.54 6.89 39.95
CA GLY A 65 14.40 6.46 41.34
C GLY A 65 13.18 7.06 42.08
N GLU A 66 12.46 8.00 41.47
CA GLU A 66 11.24 8.58 42.03
C GLU A 66 9.97 7.78 41.70
N THR A 67 8.87 8.15 42.33
CA THR A 67 7.57 7.48 42.15
C THR A 67 7.09 7.66 40.69
N THR A 68 6.81 6.57 39.99
CA THR A 68 6.24 6.60 38.65
C THR A 68 4.84 7.20 38.61
N PRO A 69 4.48 7.96 37.58
CA PRO A 69 3.13 8.44 37.36
C PRO A 69 2.15 7.28 37.15
N THR A 70 0.86 7.54 37.28
CA THR A 70 -0.18 6.53 37.08
C THR A 70 -1.16 6.96 36.00
N GLY A 71 -1.51 6.05 35.11
CA GLY A 71 -2.53 6.24 34.08
C GLY A 71 -3.82 5.48 34.40
N THR A 72 -4.92 5.98 33.88
CA THR A 72 -6.17 5.23 33.82
C THR A 72 -6.79 5.39 32.43
N MET A 73 -7.42 4.31 31.94
CA MET A 73 -8.18 4.30 30.71
C MET A 73 -9.63 3.93 31.03
N SER A 74 -10.57 4.74 30.59
CA SER A 74 -12.00 4.45 30.67
C SER A 74 -12.63 4.63 29.29
N TYR A 75 -13.73 3.95 29.05
CA TYR A 75 -14.36 3.89 27.74
C TYR A 75 -15.82 4.32 27.84
N SER A 76 -16.36 4.90 26.75
CA SER A 76 -17.75 5.33 26.73
C SER A 76 -18.72 4.13 26.72
N ASP A 77 -19.90 4.34 27.31
CA ASP A 77 -20.91 3.29 27.45
C ASP A 77 -21.66 2.92 26.16
N THR A 78 -21.47 3.66 25.08
CA THR A 78 -22.16 3.42 23.80
C THR A 78 -21.37 2.44 22.96
N ALA A 79 -21.46 1.16 23.28
CA ALA A 79 -20.82 0.10 22.53
C ALA A 79 -21.62 -0.29 21.29
N CYS A 80 -20.96 -0.55 20.17
CA CYS A 80 -21.58 -1.18 19.01
C CYS A 80 -21.69 -2.70 19.19
N GLU A 81 -20.76 -3.30 19.91
CA GLU A 81 -20.78 -4.64 20.50
C GLU A 81 -20.26 -4.56 21.93
N THR A 82 -20.41 -5.63 22.70
CA THR A 82 -20.14 -5.64 24.15
C THR A 82 -18.77 -5.07 24.55
N ASN A 83 -17.77 -5.22 23.68
CA ASN A 83 -16.38 -4.84 24.00
C ASN A 83 -15.79 -3.74 23.09
N TYR A 84 -16.59 -3.13 22.19
CA TYR A 84 -16.08 -2.15 21.23
C TYR A 84 -16.86 -0.85 21.31
N VAL A 85 -16.15 0.25 21.57
CA VAL A 85 -16.75 1.57 21.84
C VAL A 85 -16.08 2.66 21.01
N PRO A 86 -16.80 3.73 20.63
CA PRO A 86 -16.25 4.78 19.78
C PRO A 86 -15.28 5.74 20.49
N ASN A 87 -15.33 5.82 21.82
CA ASN A 87 -14.56 6.80 22.57
C ASN A 87 -13.84 6.18 23.78
N ALA A 88 -12.64 6.72 24.06
CA ALA A 88 -11.84 6.41 25.24
C ALA A 88 -11.45 7.70 25.96
N SER A 89 -11.41 7.67 27.30
CA SER A 89 -10.89 8.73 28.14
C SER A 89 -9.61 8.26 28.81
N LEU A 90 -8.55 9.06 28.70
CA LEU A 90 -7.22 8.79 29.19
C LEU A 90 -6.90 9.82 30.26
N THR A 91 -6.69 9.37 31.50
CA THR A 91 -6.34 10.24 32.64
C THR A 91 -4.92 9.95 33.09
N ALA A 92 -4.08 10.97 33.10
CA ALA A 92 -2.70 10.93 33.54
C ALA A 92 -2.54 11.65 34.89
N ASN A 93 -1.97 10.95 35.88
CA ASN A 93 -1.68 11.49 37.21
C ASN A 93 -0.16 11.58 37.37
N PHE A 94 0.37 12.75 37.19
CA PHE A 94 1.79 13.06 37.29
C PHE A 94 2.20 13.40 38.71
N LYS A 95 3.43 13.11 39.06
CA LYS A 95 4.04 13.39 40.35
C LYS A 95 5.04 14.54 40.25
N GLN A 96 5.73 14.65 39.12
CA GLN A 96 6.81 15.63 38.95
C GLN A 96 7.01 15.96 37.45
N PRO A 97 7.65 17.12 37.15
CA PRO A 97 8.04 17.45 35.80
C PRO A 97 8.90 16.38 35.16
N GLY A 98 8.65 16.12 33.87
CA GLY A 98 9.34 15.07 33.11
C GLY A 98 8.67 13.69 33.14
N ASP A 99 7.68 13.52 34.03
CA ASP A 99 6.85 12.29 34.02
C ASP A 99 6.18 12.08 32.67
N GLU A 100 6.11 10.81 32.26
CA GLU A 100 5.54 10.42 30.99
C GLU A 100 4.69 9.15 31.12
N ILE A 101 3.55 9.12 30.42
CA ILE A 101 2.66 7.96 30.35
C ILE A 101 2.31 7.74 28.88
N GLU A 102 2.62 6.56 28.35
CA GLU A 102 2.21 6.13 27.01
C GLU A 102 1.03 5.19 27.11
N TYR A 103 -0.10 5.56 26.52
CA TYR A 103 -1.30 4.74 26.37
C TYR A 103 -1.31 4.07 25.01
N THR A 104 -1.65 2.78 24.97
CA THR A 104 -1.87 2.02 23.71
C THR A 104 -3.34 1.68 23.61
N LEU A 105 -3.99 2.18 22.55
CA LEU A 105 -5.40 1.97 22.26
C LEU A 105 -5.52 1.00 21.08
N THR A 106 -6.23 -0.10 21.26
CA THR A 106 -6.50 -1.07 20.17
C THR A 106 -7.85 -0.73 19.54
N ILE A 107 -7.88 -0.55 18.23
CA ILE A 107 -9.09 -0.33 17.42
C ILE A 107 -9.34 -1.59 16.63
N LYS A 108 -10.57 -2.09 16.62
CA LYS A 108 -10.96 -3.31 15.90
C LYS A 108 -12.19 -3.08 15.03
N ASN A 109 -12.14 -3.63 13.82
CA ASN A 109 -13.28 -3.73 12.93
C ASN A 109 -13.99 -5.07 13.16
N LYS A 110 -15.20 -5.03 13.72
CA LYS A 110 -16.08 -6.21 13.90
C LYS A 110 -17.15 -6.30 12.83
N SER A 111 -17.18 -5.35 11.90
CA SER A 111 -18.08 -5.38 10.75
C SER A 111 -17.70 -6.48 9.77
N SER A 112 -18.63 -6.92 8.94
CA SER A 112 -18.37 -7.87 7.85
C SER A 112 -17.72 -7.23 6.61
N VAL A 113 -17.57 -5.91 6.61
CA VAL A 113 -17.00 -5.10 5.52
C VAL A 113 -15.74 -4.37 5.98
N THR A 114 -14.89 -3.97 5.05
CA THR A 114 -13.73 -3.15 5.34
C THR A 114 -14.17 -1.79 5.85
N ALA A 115 -13.49 -1.30 6.89
CA ALA A 115 -13.71 0.01 7.48
C ALA A 115 -12.50 0.92 7.23
N ALA A 116 -12.76 2.21 7.00
CA ALA A 116 -11.76 3.26 6.95
C ALA A 116 -11.88 4.17 8.18
N ILE A 117 -10.78 4.35 8.91
CA ILE A 117 -10.66 5.34 9.98
C ILE A 117 -10.37 6.68 9.31
N LYS A 118 -11.30 7.62 9.41
CA LYS A 118 -11.19 8.93 8.75
C LYS A 118 -10.46 9.97 9.60
N SER A 119 -10.63 9.91 10.89
CA SER A 119 -9.95 10.81 11.82
C SER A 119 -10.01 10.31 13.25
N ILE A 120 -9.14 10.84 14.08
CA ILE A 120 -9.20 10.72 15.52
C ILE A 120 -9.84 11.98 16.08
N LEU A 121 -10.88 11.83 16.88
CA LEU A 121 -11.60 12.93 17.47
C LEU A 121 -11.00 13.27 18.85
N VAL A 122 -10.73 14.55 19.12
CA VAL A 122 -10.29 15.03 20.42
C VAL A 122 -11.09 16.27 20.81
N GLY A 123 -12.10 16.07 21.63
CA GLY A 123 -13.10 17.11 21.88
C GLY A 123 -13.91 17.38 20.59
N GLU A 124 -13.86 18.62 20.10
CA GLU A 124 -14.49 19.02 18.84
C GLU A 124 -13.52 18.94 17.64
N ASP A 125 -12.24 18.69 17.89
CA ASP A 125 -11.22 18.65 16.85
C ASP A 125 -11.18 17.26 16.17
N SER A 126 -11.09 17.27 14.84
CA SER A 126 -10.92 16.08 14.00
C SER A 126 -9.47 16.03 13.53
N LEU A 127 -8.70 15.15 14.14
CA LEU A 127 -7.28 15.02 13.87
C LEU A 127 -7.06 13.99 12.77
N THR A 128 -6.24 14.35 11.86
CA THR A 128 -5.90 13.55 10.69
C THR A 128 -4.39 13.30 10.61
N ALA A 129 -3.57 13.88 11.48
CA ALA A 129 -2.12 13.68 11.64
C ALA A 129 -1.71 13.62 13.11
N ASP A 130 -0.51 13.10 13.35
CA ASP A 130 0.13 13.15 14.66
C ASP A 130 0.13 14.58 15.19
N THR A 131 -0.50 14.78 16.33
CA THR A 131 -0.77 16.11 16.86
C THR A 131 -0.39 16.19 18.33
N THR A 132 0.13 17.33 18.75
CA THR A 132 0.39 17.63 20.17
C THR A 132 -0.65 18.63 20.69
N ILE A 133 -1.38 18.22 21.73
CA ILE A 133 -2.36 19.07 22.43
C ILE A 133 -1.83 19.38 23.81
N THR A 134 -1.78 20.66 24.18
CA THR A 134 -1.32 21.10 25.49
C THR A 134 -2.51 21.43 26.38
N LYS A 135 -2.57 20.86 27.58
CA LYS A 135 -3.53 21.16 28.64
C LYS A 135 -2.77 21.48 29.92
N GLY A 136 -2.78 22.73 30.32
CA GLY A 136 -1.95 23.20 31.47
C GLY A 136 -0.47 22.93 31.16
N ASN A 137 0.19 22.22 32.05
CA ASN A 137 1.60 21.87 31.92
C ASN A 137 1.82 20.49 31.27
N VAL A 138 0.75 19.87 30.77
CA VAL A 138 0.81 18.54 30.15
C VAL A 138 0.62 18.63 28.65
N GLN A 139 1.50 17.96 27.92
CA GLN A 139 1.38 17.73 26.49
C GLN A 139 0.85 16.32 26.24
N PHE A 140 -0.21 16.20 25.45
CA PHE A 140 -0.70 14.94 24.89
C PHE A 140 -0.25 14.85 23.43
N ILE A 141 0.64 13.93 23.16
CA ILE A 141 1.11 13.64 21.79
C ILE A 141 0.27 12.45 21.30
N ILE A 142 -0.55 12.72 20.29
CA ILE A 142 -1.47 11.74 19.72
C ILE A 142 -0.81 11.22 18.45
N HIS A 143 -0.52 9.92 18.42
CA HIS A 143 -0.02 9.22 17.24
C HIS A 143 -1.18 8.52 16.54
N MET A 144 -1.28 8.74 15.24
CA MET A 144 -2.30 8.11 14.41
C MET A 144 -2.21 6.60 14.46
N PRO A 145 -3.31 5.88 14.17
CA PRO A 145 -3.30 4.43 14.05
C PRO A 145 -2.30 3.94 13.00
N GLU A 146 -1.68 2.79 13.26
CA GLU A 146 -0.72 2.17 12.33
C GLU A 146 -1.34 1.78 10.98
N SER A 147 -2.66 1.56 10.94
CA SER A 147 -3.44 1.35 9.73
C SER A 147 -4.72 2.18 9.78
N SER A 148 -5.01 2.89 8.71
CA SER A 148 -6.25 3.65 8.53
C SER A 148 -7.37 2.82 7.91
N THR A 149 -7.09 1.64 7.36
CA THR A 149 -8.08 0.70 6.83
C THR A 149 -7.98 -0.63 7.56
N LEU A 150 -9.14 -1.19 7.89
CA LEU A 150 -9.26 -2.44 8.62
C LEU A 150 -10.21 -3.37 7.88
N ALA A 151 -9.71 -4.49 7.42
CA ALA A 151 -10.56 -5.58 6.92
C ALA A 151 -11.47 -6.11 8.03
N SER A 152 -12.47 -6.93 7.68
CA SER A 152 -13.33 -7.58 8.67
C SER A 152 -12.50 -8.37 9.70
N ASN A 153 -12.75 -8.13 10.99
CA ASN A 153 -12.04 -8.68 12.15
C ASN A 153 -10.55 -8.27 12.29
N GLU A 154 -10.05 -7.36 11.47
CA GLU A 154 -8.71 -6.79 11.63
C GLU A 154 -8.66 -5.75 12.74
N GLU A 155 -7.47 -5.55 13.33
CA GLU A 155 -7.21 -4.56 14.37
C GLU A 155 -5.96 -3.75 14.06
N THR A 156 -5.92 -2.52 14.61
CA THR A 156 -4.77 -1.63 14.59
C THR A 156 -4.58 -1.02 15.97
N THR A 157 -3.43 -0.42 16.21
CA THR A 157 -3.14 0.28 17.46
C THR A 157 -2.81 1.74 17.19
N MET A 158 -3.19 2.59 18.12
CA MET A 158 -2.73 3.98 18.20
C MET A 158 -2.14 4.26 19.57
N LYS A 159 -1.31 5.28 19.67
CA LYS A 159 -0.66 5.67 20.92
C LYS A 159 -0.99 7.11 21.29
N VAL A 160 -1.13 7.34 22.56
CA VAL A 160 -1.23 8.69 23.14
C VAL A 160 -0.19 8.81 24.24
N VAL A 161 0.77 9.72 24.07
CA VAL A 161 1.80 9.99 25.08
C VAL A 161 1.42 11.25 25.84
N ALA A 162 1.15 11.10 27.12
CA ALA A 162 0.96 12.23 28.05
C ALA A 162 2.29 12.55 28.73
N LYS A 163 2.76 13.79 28.56
CA LYS A 163 4.08 14.22 29.04
C LYS A 163 3.95 15.50 29.88
N PHE A 164 4.44 15.46 31.10
CA PHE A 164 4.55 16.63 31.92
C PHE A 164 5.81 17.42 31.56
N GLN A 165 5.65 18.71 31.26
CA GLN A 165 6.73 19.54 30.74
C GLN A 165 7.84 19.75 31.79
N ASN A 166 9.11 19.69 31.36
CA ASN A 166 10.29 19.82 32.22
C ASN A 166 10.67 21.27 32.55
N ASN A 167 10.17 22.24 31.76
CA ASN A 167 10.59 23.65 31.83
C ASN A 167 9.63 24.53 32.61
N ILE A 168 8.98 23.95 33.60
CA ILE A 168 8.04 24.70 34.47
C ILE A 168 8.79 25.25 35.65
N ASP A 169 8.70 26.55 35.83
CA ASP A 169 9.21 27.23 37.03
C ASP A 169 8.23 26.96 38.19
N ILE A 170 8.57 26.00 39.03
CA ILE A 170 7.73 25.60 40.17
C ILE A 170 8.28 26.23 41.41
N GLU A 171 7.60 27.26 41.89
CA GLU A 171 7.86 27.83 43.24
C GLU A 171 7.23 26.93 44.30
N GLY A 172 8.01 26.12 45.00
CA GLY A 172 7.61 25.33 46.16
C GLY A 172 7.46 23.81 45.89
N PRO A 173 7.00 23.03 46.89
CA PRO A 173 6.83 21.61 46.75
C PRO A 173 5.69 21.30 45.75
N TYR A 174 5.98 20.55 44.73
CA TYR A 174 5.02 20.14 43.71
C TYR A 174 4.04 19.09 44.27
N THR A 175 2.73 19.31 44.10
CA THR A 175 1.67 18.42 44.62
C THR A 175 1.14 17.42 43.62
N GLY A 176 1.68 17.40 42.42
CA GLY A 176 1.23 16.59 41.31
C GLY A 176 0.19 17.28 40.41
N GLU A 177 0.00 16.79 39.21
CA GLU A 177 -0.99 17.29 38.27
C GLU A 177 -1.77 16.13 37.64
N THR A 178 -3.08 16.28 37.52
CA THR A 178 -3.96 15.31 36.87
C THR A 178 -4.60 15.96 35.65
N GLN A 179 -4.42 15.34 34.50
CA GLN A 179 -5.04 15.78 33.25
C GLN A 179 -5.74 14.62 32.52
N THR A 180 -6.86 14.96 31.90
CA THR A 180 -7.65 13.98 31.12
C THR A 180 -7.84 14.46 29.69
N ILE A 181 -7.70 13.52 28.74
CA ILE A 181 -8.04 13.73 27.36
C ILE A 181 -9.01 12.63 26.89
N SER A 182 -10.03 13.01 26.12
CA SER A 182 -10.93 12.05 25.48
C SER A 182 -10.58 11.94 24.01
N VAL A 183 -10.46 10.73 23.53
CA VAL A 183 -10.19 10.40 22.13
C VAL A 183 -11.33 9.57 21.59
N GLY A 184 -11.76 9.87 20.37
CA GLY A 184 -12.77 9.12 19.63
C GLY A 184 -12.25 8.73 18.26
N ILE A 185 -13.00 7.89 17.57
CA ILE A 185 -12.72 7.52 16.16
C ILE A 185 -13.88 7.91 15.29
N ASN A 186 -13.57 8.49 14.14
CA ASN A 186 -14.51 8.69 13.04
C ASN A 186 -14.22 7.63 11.97
N VAL A 187 -15.20 6.78 11.70
CA VAL A 187 -15.04 5.62 10.80
C VAL A 187 -16.19 5.55 9.82
N GLU A 188 -15.90 5.11 8.61
CA GLU A 188 -16.91 4.82 7.60
C GLU A 188 -16.61 3.48 6.91
N GLN A 189 -17.59 2.97 6.16
CA GLN A 189 -17.35 1.81 5.33
C GLN A 189 -16.38 2.21 4.21
N ASP A 190 -15.35 1.38 4.03
CA ASP A 190 -14.52 1.45 2.84
C ASP A 190 -15.32 0.84 1.68
N ASP A 191 -15.88 1.69 0.83
CA ASP A 191 -16.71 1.30 -0.30
C ASP A 191 -15.91 0.90 -1.54
N GLY A 192 -14.58 0.79 -1.41
CA GLY A 192 -13.68 0.51 -2.52
C GLY A 192 -13.58 1.64 -3.56
N ASN A 193 -14.44 2.64 -3.43
CA ASN A 193 -14.31 3.94 -4.09
C ASN A 193 -13.52 4.88 -3.19
N GLY A 194 -12.49 4.35 -2.53
CA GLY A 194 -11.65 5.12 -1.64
C GLY A 194 -11.30 6.44 -2.29
N GLY A 195 -12.22 7.38 -2.18
CA GLY A 195 -11.92 8.75 -2.48
C GLY A 195 -10.68 9.06 -1.65
N MET A 196 -9.59 9.43 -2.30
CA MET A 196 -8.33 9.78 -1.65
C MET A 196 -8.47 11.08 -0.85
N GLU A 197 -9.50 11.15 -0.01
CA GLU A 197 -9.69 12.29 0.88
C GLU A 197 -8.81 12.25 2.11
N PHE A 198 -8.01 11.19 2.32
CA PHE A 198 -7.22 11.05 3.55
C PHE A 198 -5.81 10.55 3.28
N ILE A 199 -5.05 11.38 2.61
CA ILE A 199 -3.60 11.32 2.71
C ILE A 199 -3.19 12.34 3.77
N ASP A 200 -3.26 11.93 5.01
CA ASP A 200 -2.74 12.73 6.07
C ASP A 200 -1.23 12.83 6.00
N GLY A 201 -0.79 14.06 5.81
CA GLY A 201 0.61 14.42 5.68
C GLY A 201 1.11 14.51 4.25
N VAL A 202 0.62 13.72 3.30
CA VAL A 202 0.70 14.02 1.88
C VAL A 202 -0.65 14.60 1.49
N THR A 203 -0.78 15.92 1.53
CA THR A 203 -1.95 16.57 0.96
C THR A 203 -1.99 16.19 -0.50
N PHE A 204 -2.85 15.25 -0.85
CA PHE A 204 -3.15 14.94 -2.24
C PHE A 204 -4.03 16.09 -2.76
N ASP A 205 -3.47 17.29 -2.74
CA ASP A 205 -4.04 18.39 -3.48
C ASP A 205 -3.43 18.38 -4.89
N GLU A 206 -4.16 18.95 -5.82
CA GLU A 206 -3.72 19.10 -7.20
C GLU A 206 -2.41 19.91 -7.33
N ASN A 207 -1.96 20.55 -6.25
CA ASN A 207 -0.73 21.33 -6.20
C ASN A 207 0.49 20.46 -5.83
N THR A 208 0.30 19.46 -4.94
CA THR A 208 1.39 18.57 -4.52
C THR A 208 1.62 17.44 -5.54
N PHE A 209 0.53 16.88 -6.10
CA PHE A 209 0.58 15.79 -7.07
C PHE A 209 -0.35 16.06 -8.26
N PRO A 210 0.03 16.97 -9.18
CA PRO A 210 -0.82 17.33 -10.30
C PRO A 210 -1.06 16.14 -11.22
N LEU A 211 -2.33 15.92 -11.58
CA LEU A 211 -2.71 14.91 -12.55
C LEU A 211 -2.35 15.36 -13.97
N ALA A 212 -1.70 14.48 -14.71
CA ALA A 212 -1.40 14.71 -16.11
C ALA A 212 -2.59 14.30 -16.99
N SER A 213 -2.90 15.13 -17.97
CA SER A 213 -3.88 14.80 -19.02
C SER A 213 -3.24 14.09 -20.21
N SER A 214 -1.93 14.23 -20.40
CA SER A 214 -1.15 13.60 -21.47
C SER A 214 0.36 13.63 -21.13
N GLY A 215 1.15 12.78 -21.76
CA GLY A 215 2.61 12.77 -21.62
C GLY A 215 3.08 12.15 -20.31
N ASP A 216 4.16 12.69 -19.77
CA ASP A 216 4.77 12.27 -18.51
C ASP A 216 3.95 12.80 -17.32
N GLY A 217 3.80 12.02 -16.25
CA GLY A 217 3.16 12.49 -15.03
C GLY A 217 2.35 11.45 -14.29
N LEU A 218 1.47 11.91 -13.40
CA LEU A 218 0.61 11.11 -12.54
C LEU A 218 -0.76 10.91 -13.17
N TYR A 219 -1.25 9.67 -13.14
CA TYR A 219 -2.54 9.26 -13.70
C TYR A 219 -3.33 8.45 -12.70
N TYR A 220 -4.65 8.61 -12.71
CA TYR A 220 -5.54 7.79 -11.91
C TYR A 220 -6.00 6.55 -12.68
N ASP A 221 -5.94 5.39 -12.04
CA ASP A 221 -6.51 4.14 -12.53
C ASP A 221 -7.74 3.78 -11.70
N SER A 222 -8.93 3.99 -12.26
CA SER A 222 -10.20 3.70 -11.59
C SER A 222 -10.43 2.20 -11.31
N ASN A 223 -9.79 1.31 -12.06
CA ASN A 223 -9.91 -0.14 -11.84
C ASN A 223 -9.07 -0.63 -10.66
N ALA A 224 -7.92 -0.01 -10.46
CA ALA A 224 -7.03 -0.33 -9.34
C ALA A 224 -7.31 0.54 -8.10
N GLY A 225 -7.99 1.67 -8.26
CA GLY A 225 -8.16 2.66 -7.18
C GLY A 225 -6.85 3.31 -6.76
N GLU A 226 -5.88 3.41 -7.68
CA GLU A 226 -4.53 3.91 -7.40
C GLU A 226 -4.14 4.99 -8.40
N TYR A 227 -3.25 5.89 -7.94
CA TYR A 227 -2.54 6.79 -8.84
C TYR A 227 -1.18 6.21 -9.16
N TYR A 228 -0.71 6.38 -10.41
CA TYR A 228 0.57 5.87 -10.85
C TYR A 228 1.28 6.85 -11.78
N TYR A 229 2.59 6.89 -11.67
CA TYR A 229 3.44 7.66 -12.57
C TYR A 229 3.78 6.88 -13.83
N ARG A 230 3.77 7.57 -14.97
CA ARG A 230 4.26 7.06 -16.25
C ARG A 230 5.01 8.14 -17.03
N GLY A 231 5.79 7.69 -17.99
CA GLY A 231 6.53 8.58 -18.89
C GLY A 231 8.03 8.41 -18.83
N ALA A 232 8.73 9.23 -19.60
CA ALA A 232 10.18 9.22 -19.66
C ALA A 232 10.82 9.80 -18.39
N ASN A 233 10.31 10.91 -17.94
CA ASN A 233 10.86 11.62 -16.80
C ASN A 233 9.78 12.43 -16.04
N PRO A 234 8.78 11.73 -15.45
CA PRO A 234 7.78 12.40 -14.63
C PRO A 234 8.40 13.00 -13.37
N ASP A 235 7.77 14.06 -12.83
CA ASP A 235 8.17 14.71 -11.59
C ASP A 235 7.77 13.84 -10.38
N ASN A 236 8.52 12.76 -10.16
CA ASN A 236 8.27 11.75 -9.14
C ASN A 236 9.52 11.37 -8.33
N TYR A 237 10.54 12.21 -8.34
CA TYR A 237 11.74 12.00 -7.54
C TYR A 237 11.47 12.33 -6.07
N ILE A 238 11.97 11.48 -5.18
CA ILE A 238 11.86 11.64 -3.73
C ILE A 238 13.19 11.28 -3.06
N GLU A 239 13.63 12.10 -2.13
CA GLU A 239 14.74 11.77 -1.24
C GLU A 239 14.23 10.93 -0.06
N PHE A 240 14.74 9.70 0.05
CA PHE A 240 14.48 8.83 1.18
C PHE A 240 15.77 8.13 1.58
N ASN A 241 16.05 8.08 2.87
CA ASN A 241 17.29 7.48 3.43
C ASN A 241 18.59 8.17 2.91
N ASN A 242 18.53 9.47 2.61
CA ASN A 242 19.60 10.25 1.94
C ASN A 242 19.98 9.72 0.54
N GLU A 243 19.08 9.07 -0.12
CA GLU A 243 19.24 8.48 -1.45
C GLU A 243 18.08 8.89 -2.35
N VAL A 244 18.31 8.83 -3.67
CA VAL A 244 17.28 9.14 -4.67
C VAL A 244 16.40 7.92 -4.91
N TRP A 245 15.10 8.14 -4.77
CA TRP A 245 14.03 7.19 -5.07
C TRP A 245 13.04 7.80 -6.06
N ARG A 246 12.18 6.97 -6.62
CA ARG A 246 11.09 7.40 -7.51
C ARG A 246 9.76 6.92 -6.96
N ILE A 247 8.78 7.80 -6.88
CA ILE A 247 7.39 7.41 -6.55
C ILE A 247 6.83 6.66 -7.75
N MET A 248 6.37 5.43 -7.54
CA MET A 248 5.73 4.60 -8.57
C MET A 248 4.23 4.81 -8.60
N SER A 249 3.61 4.71 -7.42
CA SER A 249 2.16 4.83 -7.27
C SER A 249 1.80 5.33 -5.87
N ILE A 250 0.54 5.74 -5.73
CA ILE A 250 -0.08 6.11 -4.48
C ILE A 250 -1.35 5.28 -4.38
N ASN A 251 -1.43 4.43 -3.37
CA ASN A 251 -2.57 3.54 -3.20
C ASN A 251 -3.78 4.25 -2.57
N SER A 252 -4.92 3.57 -2.50
CA SER A 252 -6.16 4.11 -1.93
C SER A 252 -6.06 4.54 -0.46
N SER A 253 -5.08 4.02 0.28
CA SER A 253 -4.79 4.44 1.67
C SER A 253 -3.77 5.58 1.73
N GLY A 254 -3.35 6.14 0.60
CA GLY A 254 -2.39 7.23 0.51
C GLY A 254 -0.92 6.85 0.71
N ASN A 255 -0.60 5.57 0.86
CA ASN A 255 0.78 5.15 0.99
C ASN A 255 1.52 5.31 -0.34
N LEU A 256 2.71 5.90 -0.29
CA LEU A 256 3.54 6.10 -1.46
C LEU A 256 4.36 4.84 -1.73
N LYS A 257 4.13 4.19 -2.86
CA LYS A 257 5.00 3.11 -3.34
C LYS A 257 6.22 3.71 -4.02
N ILE A 258 7.39 3.48 -3.47
CA ILE A 258 8.64 4.03 -4.01
C ILE A 258 9.61 2.93 -4.42
N ILE A 259 10.36 3.19 -5.50
CA ILE A 259 11.45 2.33 -5.98
C ILE A 259 12.78 3.10 -5.90
N LYS A 260 13.83 2.45 -5.42
CA LYS A 260 15.16 3.06 -5.45
C LYS A 260 15.55 3.38 -6.89
N ASP A 261 16.01 4.60 -7.15
CA ASP A 261 16.30 5.02 -8.52
C ASP A 261 17.46 4.24 -9.13
N GLU A 262 18.51 3.98 -8.38
CA GLU A 262 19.63 3.13 -8.78
C GLU A 262 19.62 1.78 -8.05
N ARG A 263 20.34 0.79 -8.59
CA ARG A 263 20.54 -0.52 -7.96
C ARG A 263 21.30 -0.40 -6.65
N ILE A 264 21.07 -1.34 -5.74
CA ILE A 264 21.77 -1.41 -4.46
C ILE A 264 23.09 -2.19 -4.57
N ASP A 265 23.99 -1.92 -3.64
CA ASP A 265 25.14 -2.78 -3.37
C ASP A 265 24.67 -3.99 -2.53
N LEU A 266 25.00 -5.18 -2.99
CA LEU A 266 24.60 -6.45 -2.40
C LEU A 266 25.73 -7.06 -1.54
N THR A 267 26.71 -6.27 -1.14
CA THR A 267 27.77 -6.74 -0.21
C THR A 267 27.13 -7.33 1.06
N GLY A 268 27.51 -8.55 1.40
CA GLY A 268 26.90 -9.31 2.51
C GLY A 268 25.67 -10.13 2.14
N TYR A 269 25.17 -10.03 0.92
CA TYR A 269 24.14 -10.92 0.41
C TYR A 269 24.75 -12.26 -0.02
N SER A 270 24.18 -13.40 0.43
CA SER A 270 24.69 -14.74 0.09
C SER A 270 24.66 -15.06 -1.40
N GLY A 271 23.70 -14.46 -2.12
CA GLY A 271 23.53 -14.61 -3.58
C GLY A 271 24.28 -13.58 -4.41
N VAL A 272 25.15 -12.75 -3.82
CA VAL A 272 25.90 -11.72 -4.53
C VAL A 272 26.83 -12.30 -5.60
N ASN A 273 26.98 -11.59 -6.71
CA ASN A 273 28.03 -11.87 -7.68
C ASN A 273 29.39 -11.44 -7.10
N THR A 274 30.26 -12.38 -6.82
CA THR A 274 31.56 -12.13 -6.19
C THR A 274 32.51 -11.23 -7.01
N SER A 275 32.23 -11.10 -8.32
CA SER A 275 33.00 -10.21 -9.22
C SER A 275 32.39 -8.81 -9.34
N ASN A 276 31.15 -8.64 -8.91
CA ASN A 276 30.45 -7.35 -8.98
C ASN A 276 29.30 -7.29 -7.95
N SER A 277 29.53 -6.61 -6.83
CA SER A 277 28.58 -6.51 -5.72
C SER A 277 27.26 -5.81 -6.07
N LEU A 278 27.17 -5.14 -7.21
CA LEU A 278 25.92 -4.53 -7.73
C LEU A 278 25.01 -5.53 -8.44
N GLN A 279 25.36 -6.82 -8.42
CA GLN A 279 24.64 -7.90 -9.07
C GLN A 279 24.48 -9.09 -8.13
N GLY A 280 23.39 -9.82 -8.25
CA GLY A 280 23.12 -10.99 -7.45
C GLY A 280 21.94 -11.81 -7.98
N ARG A 281 21.78 -12.99 -7.41
CA ARG A 281 20.71 -13.94 -7.74
C ARG A 281 19.39 -13.49 -7.13
N PHE A 282 18.29 -13.88 -7.75
CA PHE A 282 16.98 -13.82 -7.10
C PHE A 282 16.87 -14.92 -6.03
N ASP A 283 17.36 -16.12 -6.35
CA ASP A 283 17.36 -17.27 -5.47
C ASP A 283 18.57 -18.18 -5.68
N ALA A 284 19.01 -18.87 -4.62
CA ALA A 284 20.16 -19.76 -4.67
C ALA A 284 19.91 -21.02 -5.47
N THR A 285 21.01 -21.53 -6.05
CA THR A 285 21.06 -22.91 -6.49
C THR A 285 21.39 -23.82 -5.30
N GLY A 286 20.72 -24.96 -5.21
CA GLY A 286 21.09 -26.02 -4.26
C GLY A 286 20.64 -25.84 -2.84
N ALA A 287 19.84 -24.80 -2.51
CA ALA A 287 19.23 -24.69 -1.22
C ALA A 287 18.36 -25.92 -0.93
N THR A 288 18.74 -26.70 0.06
CA THR A 288 18.16 -28.02 0.30
C THR A 288 16.85 -27.99 1.07
N GLY A 289 16.58 -26.88 1.78
CA GLY A 289 15.39 -26.74 2.66
C GLY A 289 14.18 -26.14 1.97
N ARG A 290 14.39 -25.34 0.94
CA ARG A 290 13.31 -24.52 0.32
C ARG A 290 12.30 -25.35 -0.49
N ARG A 291 12.65 -26.58 -0.86
CA ARG A 291 11.92 -27.36 -1.86
C ARG A 291 11.86 -28.84 -1.49
N THR A 292 10.66 -29.37 -1.47
CA THR A 292 10.47 -30.80 -1.17
C THR A 292 10.05 -31.59 -2.40
N SER A 293 9.06 -31.12 -3.16
CA SER A 293 8.56 -31.77 -4.37
C SER A 293 7.65 -30.80 -5.14
N GLY A 294 7.23 -31.18 -6.34
CA GLY A 294 6.32 -30.38 -7.15
C GLY A 294 6.97 -29.11 -7.69
N TYR A 295 6.32 -27.98 -7.51
CA TYR A 295 6.83 -26.68 -7.93
C TYR A 295 8.18 -26.41 -7.29
N CYS A 296 9.18 -26.02 -8.09
CA CYS A 296 10.57 -25.87 -7.63
C CYS A 296 11.16 -27.15 -7.02
N SER A 297 10.95 -28.31 -7.64
CA SER A 297 11.54 -29.56 -7.19
C SER A 297 13.06 -29.46 -6.98
N LYS A 298 13.63 -30.24 -6.07
CA LYS A 298 15.05 -30.21 -5.69
C LYS A 298 15.98 -30.23 -6.92
N THR A 299 15.75 -31.13 -7.84
CA THR A 299 16.60 -31.29 -9.04
C THR A 299 16.55 -30.06 -9.96
N PHE A 300 15.37 -29.51 -10.16
CA PHE A 300 15.18 -28.32 -10.99
C PHE A 300 15.83 -27.09 -10.33
N ALA A 301 15.58 -26.91 -9.05
CA ALA A 301 16.08 -25.78 -8.29
C ALA A 301 17.59 -25.80 -8.09
N GLN A 302 18.23 -26.98 -8.04
CA GLN A 302 19.68 -27.07 -7.99
C GLN A 302 20.34 -26.45 -9.23
N GLN A 303 19.66 -26.45 -10.36
CA GLN A 303 20.17 -25.94 -11.62
C GLN A 303 19.76 -24.49 -11.90
N TYR A 304 18.49 -24.14 -11.58
CA TYR A 304 17.86 -22.90 -12.07
C TYR A 304 17.41 -21.92 -10.99
N GLY A 305 17.45 -22.32 -9.71
CA GLY A 305 16.81 -21.60 -8.62
C GLY A 305 15.29 -21.76 -8.64
N CYS A 306 14.60 -21.04 -7.77
CA CYS A 306 13.15 -21.00 -7.68
C CYS A 306 12.65 -19.55 -7.77
N ASN A 307 11.65 -19.31 -8.62
CA ASN A 307 11.10 -17.97 -8.82
C ASN A 307 9.98 -17.59 -7.84
N ALA A 308 9.64 -18.43 -6.86
CA ALA A 308 8.70 -18.07 -5.83
C ALA A 308 9.34 -17.06 -4.85
N TRP A 309 8.67 -15.94 -4.63
CA TRP A 309 9.17 -14.88 -3.74
C TRP A 309 9.26 -15.31 -2.28
N ALA A 310 8.26 -16.03 -1.79
CA ALA A 310 8.19 -16.44 -0.40
C ALA A 310 7.72 -17.89 -0.24
N ALA A 311 7.78 -18.42 0.98
CA ALA A 311 7.23 -19.72 1.32
C ALA A 311 5.71 -19.77 1.06
N MET A 312 5.22 -20.91 0.57
CA MET A 312 3.79 -21.07 0.26
C MET A 312 2.88 -20.86 1.48
N SER A 313 3.37 -21.16 2.68
CA SER A 313 2.64 -20.93 3.94
C SER A 313 2.41 -19.45 4.25
N SER A 314 3.21 -18.56 3.68
CA SER A 314 3.08 -17.10 3.84
C SER A 314 2.29 -16.43 2.71
N PHE A 315 1.85 -17.19 1.70
CA PHE A 315 1.01 -16.68 0.63
C PHE A 315 -0.46 -16.72 1.03
N ALA A 316 -1.18 -15.65 0.74
CA ALA A 316 -2.63 -15.68 0.66
C ALA A 316 -3.04 -15.93 -0.81
N ASN A 317 -3.79 -16.99 -1.03
CA ASN A 317 -4.36 -17.30 -2.35
C ASN A 317 -5.69 -16.54 -2.51
N THR A 318 -5.77 -15.67 -3.50
CA THR A 318 -6.96 -14.87 -3.79
C THR A 318 -7.62 -15.25 -5.13
N GLY A 319 -7.08 -16.26 -5.84
CA GLY A 319 -7.56 -16.66 -7.17
C GLY A 319 -7.42 -18.15 -7.45
N THR A 320 -8.00 -18.56 -8.58
CA THR A 320 -7.90 -19.93 -9.10
C THR A 320 -6.94 -19.98 -10.29
N GLY A 321 -6.16 -21.04 -10.37
CA GLY A 321 -5.44 -21.37 -11.60
C GLY A 321 -4.06 -20.77 -11.73
N ASN A 322 -3.16 -21.16 -10.85
CA ASN A 322 -1.76 -20.83 -11.01
C ASN A 322 -0.87 -22.03 -10.71
N ASN A 323 0.41 -21.83 -10.97
CA ASN A 323 1.40 -22.89 -10.94
C ASN A 323 1.93 -23.22 -9.52
N TYR A 324 1.48 -22.48 -8.48
CA TYR A 324 1.81 -22.80 -7.10
C TYR A 324 0.94 -23.94 -6.49
N SER A 325 -0.16 -24.32 -7.15
CA SER A 325 -1.14 -25.27 -6.61
C SER A 325 -0.58 -26.65 -6.25
N SER A 326 0.51 -27.05 -6.88
CA SER A 326 1.28 -28.25 -6.54
C SER A 326 2.57 -27.93 -5.79
N GLY A 327 2.73 -26.69 -5.37
CA GLY A 327 3.98 -26.17 -4.87
C GLY A 327 4.31 -26.65 -3.47
N GLN A 328 5.56 -26.90 -3.25
CA GLN A 328 6.16 -27.26 -1.98
C GLN A 328 7.33 -26.33 -1.69
N VAL A 329 7.09 -25.03 -1.83
CA VAL A 329 8.08 -24.02 -1.47
C VAL A 329 7.94 -23.73 0.01
N THR A 330 8.94 -24.11 0.79
CA THR A 330 8.91 -24.10 2.26
C THR A 330 9.65 -22.91 2.88
N GLU A 331 10.46 -22.23 2.10
CA GLU A 331 11.27 -21.07 2.55
C GLU A 331 11.15 -19.90 1.58
N ASP A 332 11.43 -18.72 2.05
CA ASP A 332 11.48 -17.51 1.24
C ASP A 332 12.67 -17.52 0.26
N ALA A 333 12.59 -16.75 -0.82
CA ALA A 333 13.73 -16.50 -1.68
C ALA A 333 14.88 -15.87 -0.89
N GLU A 334 16.12 -16.21 -1.22
CA GLU A 334 17.27 -15.58 -0.56
C GLU A 334 17.23 -14.05 -0.66
N LEU A 335 16.83 -13.53 -1.82
CA LEU A 335 16.70 -12.10 -2.04
C LEU A 335 15.61 -11.49 -1.15
N ASN A 336 14.45 -12.16 -0.99
CA ASN A 336 13.40 -11.73 -0.06
C ASN A 336 13.94 -11.64 1.37
N THR A 337 14.58 -12.72 1.83
CA THR A 337 15.17 -12.77 3.18
C THR A 337 16.18 -11.64 3.39
N TYR A 338 17.06 -11.39 2.43
CA TYR A 338 18.05 -10.30 2.50
C TYR A 338 17.37 -8.91 2.54
N LEU A 339 16.41 -8.66 1.66
CA LEU A 339 15.74 -7.36 1.58
C LEU A 339 14.90 -7.05 2.83
N ASN A 340 14.25 -8.05 3.42
CA ASN A 340 13.40 -7.86 4.60
C ASN A 340 14.13 -8.04 5.95
N SER A 341 15.42 -8.30 5.93
CA SER A 341 16.26 -8.37 7.12
C SER A 341 17.44 -7.38 7.01
N THR A 342 18.52 -7.78 6.38
CA THR A 342 19.78 -7.00 6.34
C THR A 342 19.59 -5.64 5.68
N TYR A 343 19.00 -5.60 4.48
CA TYR A 343 18.80 -4.33 3.75
C TYR A 343 17.83 -3.41 4.49
N LYS A 344 16.65 -3.91 4.86
CA LYS A 344 15.67 -3.11 5.61
C LYS A 344 16.28 -2.50 6.87
N ASN A 345 17.00 -3.31 7.65
CA ASN A 345 17.60 -2.86 8.92
C ASN A 345 18.76 -1.87 8.71
N SER A 346 19.29 -1.73 7.50
CA SER A 346 20.30 -0.71 7.17
C SER A 346 19.68 0.67 6.86
N LEU A 347 18.37 0.76 6.69
CA LEU A 347 17.68 2.02 6.42
C LEU A 347 17.57 2.85 7.71
N SER A 348 18.07 4.09 7.68
CA SER A 348 18.01 5.01 8.82
C SER A 348 16.62 5.60 9.06
N ASP A 349 15.80 5.66 8.00
CA ASP A 349 14.48 6.29 8.00
C ASP A 349 13.32 5.29 8.08
N LEU A 350 13.52 4.14 8.73
CA LEU A 350 12.51 3.08 8.89
C LEU A 350 11.17 3.57 9.48
N ARG A 351 11.18 4.61 10.30
CA ARG A 351 9.97 5.20 10.89
C ARG A 351 8.95 5.68 9.85
N TYR A 352 9.41 5.99 8.64
CA TYR A 352 8.53 6.44 7.54
C TYR A 352 8.06 5.29 6.66
N VAL A 353 8.61 4.09 6.83
CA VAL A 353 8.22 2.90 6.05
C VAL A 353 6.91 2.34 6.59
N GLN A 354 5.95 2.13 5.70
CA GLN A 354 4.73 1.38 6.00
C GLN A 354 5.05 -0.11 5.97
N THR A 355 4.94 -0.75 7.13
CA THR A 355 5.26 -2.18 7.29
C THR A 355 4.07 -3.08 7.01
N GLY A 356 4.33 -4.36 6.73
CA GLY A 356 3.31 -5.38 6.54
C GLY A 356 2.43 -5.19 5.31
N MET A 357 2.94 -4.47 4.31
CA MET A 357 2.20 -4.20 3.07
C MET A 357 1.92 -5.48 2.30
N LYS A 358 0.77 -5.49 1.64
CA LYS A 358 0.34 -6.58 0.77
C LYS A 358 0.97 -6.43 -0.61
N TRP A 359 1.69 -7.45 -1.07
CA TRP A 359 2.35 -7.51 -2.37
C TRP A 359 1.74 -8.59 -3.24
N ASN A 360 1.54 -8.29 -4.52
CA ASN A 360 1.09 -9.24 -5.51
C ASN A 360 2.28 -10.07 -5.99
N VAL A 361 2.26 -11.37 -5.78
CA VAL A 361 3.37 -12.30 -6.04
C VAL A 361 2.97 -13.47 -6.93
N GLY A 362 1.80 -13.40 -7.54
CA GLY A 362 1.32 -14.42 -8.49
C GLY A 362 2.04 -14.35 -9.84
N HIS A 363 1.88 -15.39 -10.63
CA HIS A 363 2.47 -15.51 -11.96
C HIS A 363 1.92 -14.48 -12.93
N ALA A 364 2.77 -13.87 -13.73
CA ALA A 364 2.42 -12.80 -14.66
C ALA A 364 2.61 -13.18 -16.14
N GLY A 365 2.07 -14.33 -16.55
CA GLY A 365 2.08 -14.77 -17.93
C GLY A 365 3.47 -15.13 -18.46
N VAL A 366 3.73 -14.84 -19.73
CA VAL A 366 5.00 -15.10 -20.42
C VAL A 366 5.63 -13.80 -20.91
N TYR A 367 6.90 -13.82 -21.28
CA TYR A 367 7.65 -12.62 -21.72
C TYR A 367 7.15 -12.02 -23.05
N SER A 368 6.40 -12.77 -23.83
CA SER A 368 5.90 -12.37 -25.16
C SER A 368 4.36 -12.39 -25.25
N ASP A 369 3.67 -12.26 -24.12
CA ASP A 369 2.21 -12.22 -24.11
C ASP A 369 1.65 -10.84 -24.53
N THR A 370 0.38 -10.84 -24.95
CA THR A 370 -0.37 -9.64 -25.34
C THR A 370 -1.31 -9.16 -24.22
N LEU A 371 -1.09 -9.65 -23.00
CA LEU A 371 -1.92 -9.31 -21.86
C LEU A 371 -1.83 -7.81 -21.54
N THR A 372 -2.97 -7.20 -21.28
CA THR A 372 -3.03 -5.82 -20.81
C THR A 372 -2.48 -5.70 -19.39
N VAL A 373 -2.15 -4.50 -18.96
CA VAL A 373 -1.70 -4.23 -17.57
C VAL A 373 -2.72 -4.76 -16.56
N SER A 374 -4.02 -4.52 -16.76
CA SER A 374 -5.07 -5.02 -15.87
C SER A 374 -5.11 -6.56 -15.78
N GLN A 375 -4.99 -7.25 -16.94
CA GLN A 375 -4.95 -8.71 -16.94
C GLN A 375 -3.71 -9.26 -16.24
N LEU A 376 -2.55 -8.62 -16.38
CA LEU A 376 -1.33 -8.98 -15.66
C LEU A 376 -1.50 -8.78 -14.15
N GLU A 377 -2.09 -7.68 -13.73
CA GLU A 377 -2.39 -7.42 -12.32
C GLU A 377 -3.34 -8.44 -11.72
N ASP A 378 -4.38 -8.84 -12.46
CA ASP A 378 -5.29 -9.88 -12.01
C ASP A 378 -4.58 -11.23 -11.81
N MET A 379 -3.62 -11.55 -12.70
CA MET A 379 -2.77 -12.72 -12.52
C MET A 379 -1.82 -12.57 -11.32
N GLU A 380 -1.16 -11.44 -11.18
CA GLU A 380 -0.25 -11.16 -10.05
C GLU A 380 -0.99 -11.17 -8.71
N LYS A 381 -2.25 -10.71 -8.65
CA LYS A 381 -3.11 -10.71 -7.47
C LYS A 381 -3.55 -12.12 -7.02
N THR A 382 -3.41 -13.15 -7.86
CA THR A 382 -3.82 -14.52 -7.49
C THR A 382 -3.10 -15.06 -6.26
N TYR A 383 -1.89 -14.58 -5.99
CA TYR A 383 -1.18 -14.79 -4.74
C TYR A 383 -0.69 -13.47 -4.18
N THR A 384 -0.80 -13.34 -2.88
CA THR A 384 -0.30 -12.18 -2.16
C THR A 384 0.55 -12.58 -0.98
N TRP A 385 1.51 -11.75 -0.65
CA TRP A 385 2.41 -11.91 0.47
C TRP A 385 2.47 -10.59 1.27
N LYS A 386 2.62 -10.67 2.58
CA LYS A 386 2.79 -9.50 3.44
C LYS A 386 4.26 -9.32 3.81
N GLY A 387 4.78 -8.12 3.58
CA GLY A 387 6.15 -7.76 3.92
C GLY A 387 6.44 -6.29 3.67
N ASP A 388 7.68 -5.88 3.92
CA ASP A 388 8.06 -4.47 3.98
C ASP A 388 8.80 -4.00 2.73
N VAL A 389 9.64 -4.85 2.16
CA VAL A 389 10.46 -4.55 0.99
C VAL A 389 10.28 -5.66 -0.05
N ALA A 390 10.00 -5.26 -1.29
CA ALA A 390 9.88 -6.18 -2.42
C ALA A 390 10.55 -5.60 -3.68
N LEU A 391 10.09 -6.02 -4.85
CA LEU A 391 10.53 -5.53 -6.15
C LEU A 391 9.33 -4.98 -6.93
N ALA A 392 9.58 -4.29 -8.04
CA ALA A 392 8.53 -3.90 -8.97
C ALA A 392 7.94 -5.14 -9.67
N THR A 393 6.63 -5.14 -9.90
CA THR A 393 5.97 -6.21 -10.68
C THR A 393 6.13 -5.97 -12.18
N LYS A 394 5.87 -7.01 -12.98
CA LYS A 394 5.84 -6.90 -14.45
C LYS A 394 4.79 -5.88 -14.91
N SER A 395 3.59 -5.94 -14.32
CA SER A 395 2.52 -4.98 -14.61
C SER A 395 2.93 -3.55 -14.32
N ALA A 396 3.58 -3.30 -13.18
CA ALA A 396 4.06 -1.96 -12.79
C ALA A 396 5.13 -1.43 -13.76
N TYR A 397 6.05 -2.30 -14.22
CA TYR A 397 7.05 -1.90 -15.21
C TYR A 397 6.41 -1.51 -16.56
N ILE A 398 5.46 -2.31 -17.04
CA ILE A 398 4.76 -2.01 -18.31
C ILE A 398 3.90 -0.75 -18.17
N ARG A 399 3.21 -0.58 -17.05
CA ARG A 399 2.38 0.62 -16.78
C ARG A 399 3.18 1.92 -16.78
N ALA A 400 4.46 1.86 -16.42
CA ALA A 400 5.32 3.04 -16.36
C ALA A 400 5.65 3.66 -17.72
N HIS A 401 5.30 3.02 -18.85
CA HIS A 401 5.53 3.60 -20.17
C HIS A 401 4.57 4.76 -20.46
N GLY A 402 5.13 5.87 -20.95
CA GLY A 402 4.36 7.01 -21.42
C GLY A 402 3.69 6.80 -22.78
N ASN A 403 4.23 5.88 -23.61
CA ASN A 403 3.67 5.54 -24.89
C ASN A 403 2.66 4.39 -24.75
N THR A 404 1.42 4.63 -25.18
CA THR A 404 0.32 3.65 -25.10
C THR A 404 0.54 2.40 -25.96
N ASP A 405 1.34 2.48 -27.03
CA ASP A 405 1.70 1.32 -27.84
C ASP A 405 2.57 0.33 -27.07
N CYS A 406 3.32 0.81 -26.06
CA CYS A 406 4.19 0.00 -25.21
C CYS A 406 3.43 -0.71 -24.06
N SER A 407 2.18 -1.04 -24.27
CA SER A 407 1.22 -1.46 -23.23
C SER A 407 1.23 -2.96 -22.90
N ASN A 408 2.04 -3.78 -23.59
CA ASN A 408 2.12 -5.22 -23.32
C ASN A 408 3.52 -5.79 -23.61
N ALA A 409 3.80 -6.95 -23.02
CA ALA A 409 5.10 -7.58 -23.09
C ALA A 409 5.51 -7.97 -24.52
N LYS A 410 4.56 -8.44 -25.34
CA LYS A 410 4.84 -8.80 -26.74
C LYS A 410 5.28 -7.61 -27.57
N TYR A 411 4.59 -6.47 -27.45
CA TYR A 411 4.98 -5.28 -28.18
C TYR A 411 6.39 -4.80 -27.79
N LEU A 412 6.69 -4.81 -26.50
CA LEU A 412 8.03 -4.48 -26.00
C LEU A 412 9.08 -5.45 -26.53
N PHE A 413 8.79 -6.75 -26.55
CA PHE A 413 9.70 -7.77 -27.06
C PHE A 413 9.93 -7.64 -28.58
N ASP A 414 8.86 -7.49 -29.37
CA ASP A 414 8.95 -7.34 -30.82
C ASP A 414 9.68 -6.05 -31.23
N ASN A 415 9.64 -5.04 -30.39
CA ASN A 415 10.21 -3.71 -30.65
C ASN A 415 11.40 -3.36 -29.75
N TYR A 416 12.10 -4.34 -29.18
CA TYR A 416 13.19 -4.12 -28.22
C TYR A 416 14.35 -3.27 -28.73
N GLN A 417 14.54 -3.20 -30.05
CA GLN A 417 15.52 -2.33 -30.70
C GLN A 417 14.98 -0.92 -30.95
N ASN A 418 13.67 -0.71 -30.81
CA ASN A 418 13.07 0.58 -31.00
C ASN A 418 13.19 1.43 -29.70
N ASP A 419 13.83 2.57 -29.81
CA ASP A 419 14.06 3.45 -28.65
C ASP A 419 12.77 4.06 -28.09
N THR A 420 11.67 4.06 -28.86
CA THR A 420 10.41 4.67 -28.44
C THR A 420 9.91 4.15 -27.09
N CYS A 421 9.92 2.83 -26.87
CA CYS A 421 9.49 2.29 -25.57
C CYS A 421 10.54 2.48 -24.47
N LYS A 422 11.82 2.38 -24.80
CA LYS A 422 12.89 2.59 -23.82
C LYS A 422 12.86 4.03 -23.28
N THR A 423 12.80 5.01 -24.18
CA THR A 423 12.90 6.42 -23.85
C THR A 423 11.62 7.00 -23.23
N THR A 424 10.54 6.23 -23.15
CA THR A 424 9.26 6.66 -22.56
C THR A 424 8.94 5.95 -21.25
N ASN A 425 9.91 5.30 -20.60
CA ASN A 425 9.72 4.61 -19.34
C ASN A 425 10.79 5.01 -18.32
N TYR A 426 10.40 5.72 -17.29
CA TYR A 426 11.33 6.17 -16.23
C TYR A 426 11.96 5.04 -15.42
N LEU A 427 11.38 3.84 -15.46
CA LEU A 427 11.94 2.65 -14.80
C LEU A 427 13.04 1.98 -15.63
N TYR A 428 13.16 2.32 -16.92
CA TYR A 428 14.20 1.78 -17.79
C TYR A 428 15.60 2.21 -17.34
N LYS A 429 16.54 1.28 -17.34
CA LYS A 429 17.97 1.50 -17.09
C LYS A 429 18.78 0.95 -18.25
N SER A 430 19.58 1.80 -18.88
CA SER A 430 20.37 1.44 -20.08
C SER A 430 21.62 0.62 -19.75
N SER A 431 22.13 0.73 -18.53
CA SER A 431 23.45 0.19 -18.13
C SER A 431 23.37 -1.17 -17.44
N TYR A 432 22.18 -1.60 -17.01
CA TYR A 432 21.98 -2.88 -16.34
C TYR A 432 20.53 -3.34 -16.44
N TRP A 433 20.30 -4.64 -16.27
CA TRP A 433 18.99 -5.20 -16.03
C TRP A 433 18.79 -5.55 -14.55
N TYR A 434 17.55 -5.60 -14.11
CA TYR A 434 17.23 -5.86 -12.72
C TYR A 434 16.01 -6.77 -12.56
N TRP A 435 15.98 -7.49 -11.45
CA TRP A 435 14.90 -8.40 -11.12
C TRP A 435 13.57 -7.67 -10.90
N LEU A 436 12.48 -8.32 -11.38
CA LEU A 436 11.10 -7.97 -11.05
C LEU A 436 10.56 -8.99 -10.04
N LEU A 437 9.39 -8.67 -9.45
CA LEU A 437 8.75 -9.51 -8.43
C LEU A 437 7.92 -10.65 -9.03
N SER A 438 7.50 -10.53 -10.28
CA SER A 438 6.53 -11.42 -10.91
C SER A 438 7.22 -12.65 -11.49
N PRO A 439 6.87 -13.88 -11.03
CA PRO A 439 7.39 -15.09 -11.61
C PRO A 439 6.76 -15.39 -12.97
N SER A 440 7.54 -15.98 -13.87
CA SER A 440 7.03 -16.47 -15.15
C SER A 440 6.15 -17.69 -14.98
N SER A 441 5.07 -17.79 -15.76
CA SER A 441 4.17 -18.96 -15.73
C SER A 441 4.72 -20.17 -16.49
N THR A 442 5.79 -20.02 -17.26
CA THR A 442 6.33 -21.11 -18.09
C THR A 442 7.26 -22.06 -17.37
N SER A 443 7.88 -21.61 -16.28
CA SER A 443 8.89 -22.40 -15.55
C SER A 443 9.07 -21.88 -14.15
N ALA A 444 9.11 -22.77 -13.20
CA ALA A 444 9.35 -22.49 -11.79
C ALA A 444 10.73 -21.84 -11.50
N GLY A 445 11.65 -21.87 -12.42
CA GLY A 445 12.97 -21.24 -12.27
C GLY A 445 13.12 -19.92 -13.01
N ASN A 446 12.14 -19.48 -13.79
CA ASN A 446 12.24 -18.26 -14.58
C ASN A 446 11.56 -17.10 -13.88
N GLU A 447 12.34 -16.09 -13.55
CA GLU A 447 11.88 -14.82 -12.98
C GLU A 447 11.90 -13.74 -14.06
N PHE A 448 10.92 -12.85 -14.04
CA PHE A 448 10.93 -11.68 -14.92
C PHE A 448 12.00 -10.67 -14.51
N ASN A 449 12.53 -9.98 -15.52
CA ASN A 449 13.46 -8.88 -15.33
C ASN A 449 13.17 -7.74 -16.30
N ALA A 450 13.55 -6.54 -15.95
CA ALA A 450 13.56 -5.37 -16.83
C ALA A 450 14.94 -5.27 -17.50
N SER A 451 14.98 -5.52 -18.80
CA SER A 451 16.21 -5.58 -19.58
C SER A 451 16.06 -4.89 -20.92
N SER A 452 16.98 -4.00 -21.26
CA SER A 452 17.04 -3.37 -22.60
C SER A 452 15.71 -2.76 -23.09
N GLY A 453 14.88 -2.25 -22.16
CA GLY A 453 13.58 -1.67 -22.47
C GLY A 453 12.43 -2.69 -22.64
N VAL A 454 12.69 -3.97 -22.40
CA VAL A 454 11.70 -5.03 -22.44
C VAL A 454 11.57 -5.73 -21.10
N VAL A 455 10.52 -6.52 -20.97
CA VAL A 455 10.41 -7.51 -19.89
C VAL A 455 10.98 -8.83 -20.40
N GLY A 456 12.17 -9.16 -19.92
CA GLY A 456 12.84 -10.44 -20.20
C GLY A 456 12.59 -11.47 -19.12
N ILE A 457 13.15 -12.66 -19.28
CA ILE A 457 13.19 -13.71 -18.27
C ILE A 457 14.63 -14.20 -18.07
N ASN A 458 14.96 -14.58 -16.85
CA ASN A 458 16.20 -15.24 -16.51
C ASN A 458 15.97 -16.30 -15.45
N TYR A 459 16.88 -17.26 -15.33
CA TYR A 459 16.86 -18.20 -14.22
C TYR A 459 17.06 -17.45 -12.89
N ALA A 460 16.27 -17.79 -11.90
CA ALA A 460 16.35 -17.18 -10.57
C ALA A 460 17.75 -17.29 -9.94
N SER A 461 18.52 -18.31 -10.36
CA SER A 461 19.93 -18.50 -9.96
C SER A 461 20.95 -17.65 -10.74
N ASN A 462 20.50 -16.86 -11.72
CA ASN A 462 21.41 -16.02 -12.49
C ASN A 462 22.01 -14.91 -11.59
N GLN A 463 23.33 -14.87 -11.48
CA GLN A 463 24.03 -13.93 -10.59
C GLN A 463 24.25 -12.52 -11.17
N TYR A 464 23.80 -12.26 -12.39
CA TYR A 464 24.03 -10.98 -13.07
C TYR A 464 22.89 -9.98 -12.95
N GLY A 465 21.81 -10.33 -12.24
CA GLY A 465 20.68 -9.44 -12.00
C GLY A 465 20.99 -8.36 -10.97
N SER A 466 20.66 -7.12 -11.29
CA SER A 466 20.70 -6.04 -10.31
C SER A 466 19.42 -5.99 -9.48
N VAL A 467 19.44 -5.29 -8.37
CA VAL A 467 18.31 -5.18 -7.45
C VAL A 467 17.96 -3.72 -7.21
N ARG A 468 16.70 -3.37 -7.45
CA ARG A 468 16.11 -2.07 -7.12
C ARG A 468 14.97 -2.31 -6.14
N PRO A 469 15.17 -2.10 -4.84
CA PRO A 469 14.14 -2.32 -3.83
C PRO A 469 12.94 -1.40 -4.03
N VAL A 470 11.77 -1.93 -3.70
CA VAL A 470 10.51 -1.22 -3.64
C VAL A 470 9.97 -1.33 -2.22
N LEU A 471 9.47 -0.24 -1.67
CA LEU A 471 8.80 -0.20 -0.37
C LEU A 471 7.66 0.82 -0.40
N TYR A 472 6.86 0.83 0.66
CA TYR A 472 5.83 1.83 0.85
C TYR A 472 6.22 2.80 1.96
N LEU A 473 6.05 4.09 1.72
CA LEU A 473 6.06 5.10 2.77
C LEU A 473 4.65 5.27 3.33
N LYS A 474 4.59 5.61 4.61
CA LYS A 474 3.33 5.89 5.30
C LYS A 474 2.60 7.06 4.66
N SER A 475 1.28 7.02 4.69
CA SER A 475 0.44 8.10 4.17
C SER A 475 0.53 9.40 4.99
N ASN A 476 0.94 9.32 6.25
CA ASN A 476 1.04 10.46 7.16
C ASN A 476 2.41 11.20 7.12
N ILE A 477 3.20 11.02 6.08
CA ILE A 477 4.43 11.80 5.88
C ILE A 477 4.11 13.16 5.24
N LYS A 478 4.80 14.22 5.68
CA LYS A 478 4.73 15.52 5.03
C LYS A 478 5.86 15.65 4.02
N LEU A 479 5.53 16.14 2.83
CA LEU A 479 6.49 16.35 1.77
C LEU A 479 6.68 17.84 1.49
N SER A 480 7.88 18.22 1.12
CA SER A 480 8.21 19.48 0.44
C SER A 480 8.81 19.17 -0.92
N GLY A 481 8.90 20.17 -1.80
CA GLY A 481 9.37 19.99 -3.18
C GLY A 481 8.22 19.68 -4.14
N ASN A 482 8.55 19.45 -5.40
CA ASN A 482 7.60 19.23 -6.49
C ASN A 482 7.88 17.95 -7.30
N GLY A 483 8.82 17.11 -6.83
CA GLY A 483 9.18 15.84 -7.48
C GLY A 483 10.16 15.96 -8.65
N GLY A 484 10.69 17.14 -8.93
CA GLY A 484 11.69 17.33 -9.96
C GLY A 484 13.01 16.61 -9.66
N GLN A 485 13.88 16.51 -10.68
CA GLN A 485 15.12 15.72 -10.59
C GLN A 485 16.21 16.39 -9.75
N SER A 486 16.20 17.71 -9.64
CA SER A 486 17.23 18.40 -8.85
C SER A 486 17.07 18.13 -7.35
N SER A 487 18.16 18.18 -6.61
CA SER A 487 18.12 18.03 -5.15
C SER A 487 17.27 19.10 -4.45
N GLU A 488 16.97 20.21 -5.10
CA GLU A 488 16.12 21.27 -4.57
C GLU A 488 14.64 21.01 -4.85
N ASP A 489 14.34 20.41 -6.00
CA ASP A 489 12.98 20.20 -6.50
C ASP A 489 12.37 18.86 -6.09
N MET A 490 13.19 17.82 -5.85
CA MET A 490 12.65 16.50 -5.49
C MET A 490 11.85 16.57 -4.18
N TYR A 491 10.87 15.69 -4.06
CA TYR A 491 10.13 15.55 -2.80
C TYR A 491 11.09 15.19 -1.66
N LYS A 492 10.90 15.83 -0.51
CA LYS A 492 11.62 15.55 0.73
C LYS A 492 10.65 15.36 1.86
N ILE A 493 10.91 14.35 2.68
CA ILE A 493 10.14 14.15 3.91
C ILE A 493 10.49 15.26 4.89
N VAL A 494 9.49 16.06 5.26
CA VAL A 494 9.64 17.11 6.27
C VAL A 494 9.74 16.43 7.63
N ARG A 495 10.85 16.64 8.33
CA ARG A 495 11.17 16.03 9.63
C ARG A 495 10.61 16.84 10.80
#